data_66786be6fc526b9b4e332f90d991e492
#
_entry.id   66786be6fc526b9b4e332f90d991e492
#
_cell.length_a   1.000
_cell.length_b   1.000
_cell.length_c   1.000
_cell.angle_alpha   90.00
_cell.angle_beta   90.00
_cell.angle_gamma   90.00
#
_symmetry.space_group_name_H-M   'P 1'
#
loop_
_entity.id
_entity.type
_entity.pdbx_description
1 polymer ?
#
loop_
_entity_poly.entity_id
_entity_poly.type
_entity_poly.pdbx_seq_one_letter_code
_entity_poly.pdbx_strand_id
1 'polypeptide(L)'
;ESLAAAIQAGADSIYFGIESLNMRARSASTFTVNDLREIAQICDKHGIKSYLTINTIIYDEDIALMRTIVDAAKEAGISAVIAADVAVMAYCCEVGQEVHLSTQLNISNAEALKFYARFADVVVLARELNLKQVRVIYDTIQKEQIKGPNGKLVRIEMFFLGALCMA
;
A
#
# COMPACT_ATOMS: atom_id res chain seq x y z
N GLU A 1 12.82 16.41 -4.76
CA GLU A 1 12.07 17.62 -4.33
C GLU A 1 10.82 17.23 -3.54
N SER A 2 9.92 16.38 -4.08
CA SER A 2 8.66 16.00 -3.40
C SER A 2 8.85 15.33 -2.03
N LEU A 3 9.85 14.46 -1.88
CA LEU A 3 10.17 13.82 -0.60
C LEU A 3 10.59 14.87 0.45
N ALA A 4 11.46 15.80 0.07
CA ALA A 4 11.90 16.87 0.97
C ALA A 4 10.71 17.77 1.39
N ALA A 5 9.81 18.09 0.48
CA ALA A 5 8.60 18.86 0.78
C ALA A 5 7.68 18.12 1.77
N ALA A 6 7.49 16.81 1.60
CA ALA A 6 6.68 15.99 2.53
C ALA A 6 7.30 15.98 3.94
N ILE A 7 8.62 15.83 4.04
CA ILE A 7 9.35 15.88 5.31
C ILE A 7 9.15 17.24 5.99
N GLN A 8 9.34 18.34 5.25
CA GLN A 8 9.16 19.71 5.78
C GLN A 8 7.72 19.97 6.22
N ALA A 9 6.73 19.36 5.54
CA ALA A 9 5.32 19.46 5.91
C ALA A 9 4.93 18.60 7.11
N GLY A 10 5.85 17.80 7.67
CA GLY A 10 5.58 16.95 8.84
C GLY A 10 4.74 15.72 8.52
N ALA A 11 4.91 15.13 7.34
CA ALA A 11 4.21 13.89 6.97
C ALA A 11 4.63 12.72 7.88
N ASP A 12 3.67 11.91 8.33
CA ASP A 12 3.93 10.67 9.07
C ASP A 12 4.28 9.50 8.15
N SER A 13 3.84 9.58 6.89
CA SER A 13 4.12 8.58 5.87
C SER A 13 4.16 9.19 4.47
N ILE A 14 4.88 8.52 3.59
CA ILE A 14 4.89 8.84 2.15
C ILE A 14 4.58 7.59 1.34
N TYR A 15 3.99 7.77 0.18
CA TYR A 15 3.88 6.71 -0.81
C TYR A 15 4.46 7.17 -2.15
N PHE A 16 5.09 6.25 -2.86
CA PHE A 16 5.77 6.53 -4.13
C PHE A 16 5.78 5.29 -5.01
N GLY A 17 5.95 5.48 -6.31
CA GLY A 17 6.12 4.40 -7.29
C GLY A 17 7.51 4.41 -7.87
N ILE A 18 7.95 3.24 -8.34
CA ILE A 18 9.17 3.07 -9.12
C ILE A 18 8.84 2.42 -10.45
N GLU A 19 9.62 2.75 -11.49
CA GLU A 19 9.51 2.13 -12.81
C GLU A 19 8.08 2.04 -13.37
N SER A 20 7.70 0.92 -14.01
CA SER A 20 6.44 0.78 -14.75
C SER A 20 5.27 0.18 -13.96
N LEU A 21 5.50 -0.46 -12.83
CA LEU A 21 4.47 -1.23 -12.09
C LEU A 21 3.64 -0.38 -11.11
N ASN A 22 3.37 0.87 -11.45
CA ASN A 22 2.49 1.73 -10.67
C ASN A 22 1.64 2.62 -11.58
N MET A 23 0.44 3.01 -11.12
CA MET A 23 -0.52 3.81 -11.88
C MET A 23 -0.01 5.21 -12.26
N ARG A 24 1.10 5.66 -11.69
CA ARG A 24 1.72 6.96 -11.95
C ARG A 24 3.02 6.86 -12.76
N ALA A 25 3.31 5.73 -13.40
CA ALA A 25 4.52 5.49 -14.19
C ALA A 25 4.78 6.53 -15.32
N ARG A 26 3.75 7.30 -15.70
CA ARG A 26 3.86 8.39 -16.69
C ARG A 26 4.25 9.75 -16.10
N SER A 27 4.48 9.87 -14.79
CA SER A 27 4.92 11.13 -14.20
C SER A 27 6.42 11.36 -14.43
N ALA A 28 6.82 12.61 -14.57
CA ALA A 28 8.16 13.03 -15.05
C ALA A 28 9.34 12.72 -14.09
N SER A 29 9.11 12.19 -12.90
CA SER A 29 10.15 11.79 -11.95
C SER A 29 9.83 10.41 -11.38
N THR A 30 10.34 9.38 -12.02
CA THR A 30 10.26 8.00 -11.55
C THR A 30 11.52 7.66 -10.77
N PHE A 31 11.34 7.17 -9.55
CA PHE A 31 12.40 6.49 -8.81
C PHE A 31 12.68 5.12 -9.43
N THR A 32 13.88 4.62 -9.22
CA THR A 32 14.32 3.29 -9.65
C THR A 32 14.47 2.35 -8.44
N VAL A 33 14.67 1.07 -8.68
CA VAL A 33 14.99 0.10 -7.62
C VAL A 33 16.23 0.53 -6.83
N ASN A 34 17.21 1.17 -7.46
CA ASN A 34 18.43 1.63 -6.80
C ASN A 34 18.19 2.75 -5.77
N ASP A 35 17.11 3.52 -5.93
CA ASP A 35 16.78 4.63 -5.03
C ASP A 35 16.08 4.16 -3.73
N LEU A 36 15.58 2.92 -3.69
CA LEU A 36 14.78 2.40 -2.57
C LEU A 36 15.52 2.47 -1.24
N ARG A 37 16.80 2.12 -1.23
CA ARG A 37 17.62 2.16 -0.01
C ARG A 37 17.80 3.57 0.51
N GLU A 38 18.08 4.53 -0.37
CA GLU A 38 18.22 5.94 0.01
C GLU A 38 16.91 6.50 0.55
N ILE A 39 15.78 6.23 -0.13
CA ILE A 39 14.45 6.66 0.31
C ILE A 39 14.14 6.08 1.69
N ALA A 40 14.35 4.78 1.90
CA ALA A 40 14.10 4.13 3.18
C ALA A 40 14.93 4.74 4.31
N GLN A 41 16.22 4.98 4.08
CA GLN A 41 17.12 5.60 5.05
C GLN A 41 16.70 7.03 5.40
N ILE A 42 16.33 7.84 4.41
CA ILE A 42 15.82 9.19 4.63
C ILE A 42 14.54 9.15 5.48
N CYS A 43 13.60 8.28 5.13
CA CYS A 43 12.35 8.12 5.87
C CYS A 43 12.59 7.68 7.32
N ASP A 44 13.42 6.67 7.53
CA ASP A 44 13.76 6.16 8.86
C ASP A 44 14.40 7.24 9.74
N LYS A 45 15.37 8.00 9.19
CA LYS A 45 16.01 9.13 9.88
C LYS A 45 15.03 10.18 10.38
N HIS A 46 13.91 10.37 9.68
CA HIS A 46 12.87 11.36 10.02
C HIS A 46 11.65 10.73 10.72
N GLY A 47 11.68 9.43 11.02
CA GLY A 47 10.57 8.72 11.64
C GLY A 47 9.33 8.57 10.75
N ILE A 48 9.50 8.65 9.42
CA ILE A 48 8.44 8.61 8.41
C ILE A 48 8.32 7.20 7.84
N LYS A 49 7.10 6.70 7.67
CA LYS A 49 6.87 5.42 6.98
C LYS A 49 6.95 5.58 5.47
N SER A 50 7.58 4.61 4.82
CA SER A 50 7.73 4.57 3.35
C SER A 50 6.87 3.47 2.76
N TYR A 51 5.99 3.81 1.80
CA TYR A 51 5.11 2.85 1.13
C TYR A 51 5.38 2.83 -0.37
N LEU A 52 5.76 1.67 -0.88
CA LEU A 52 6.00 1.46 -2.30
C LEU A 52 4.71 1.03 -3.00
N THR A 53 4.29 1.74 -4.04
CA THR A 53 3.12 1.38 -4.83
C THR A 53 3.47 0.41 -5.96
N ILE A 54 2.86 -0.80 -5.92
CA ILE A 54 2.82 -1.78 -6.99
C ILE A 54 1.33 -2.11 -7.20
N ASN A 55 0.61 -1.15 -7.78
CA ASN A 55 -0.86 -1.17 -7.81
C ASN A 55 -1.44 -1.15 -9.22
N THR A 56 -0.68 -1.60 -10.22
CA THR A 56 -1.16 -1.91 -11.57
C THR A 56 -1.62 -3.37 -11.66
N ILE A 57 -2.27 -3.72 -12.76
CA ILE A 57 -2.49 -5.10 -13.15
C ILE A 57 -1.13 -5.72 -13.47
N ILE A 58 -0.88 -6.93 -13.00
CA ILE A 58 0.36 -7.67 -13.24
C ILE A 58 0.06 -8.78 -14.25
N TYR A 59 0.73 -8.74 -15.38
CA TYR A 59 0.70 -9.79 -16.38
C TYR A 59 1.79 -10.84 -16.14
N ASP A 60 1.68 -12.01 -16.75
CA ASP A 60 2.66 -13.08 -16.57
C ASP A 60 4.10 -12.65 -16.88
N GLU A 61 4.27 -11.76 -17.87
CA GLU A 61 5.55 -11.18 -18.24
C GLU A 61 6.15 -10.24 -17.18
N ASP A 62 5.29 -9.66 -16.29
CA ASP A 62 5.72 -8.75 -15.24
C ASP A 62 6.12 -9.47 -13.93
N ILE A 63 5.79 -10.74 -13.78
CA ILE A 63 5.98 -11.48 -12.52
C ILE A 63 7.44 -11.47 -12.06
N ALA A 64 8.39 -11.67 -12.96
CA ALA A 64 9.81 -11.66 -12.60
C ALA A 64 10.28 -10.29 -12.11
N LEU A 65 9.87 -9.22 -12.80
CA LEU A 65 10.18 -7.84 -12.40
C LEU A 65 9.50 -7.49 -11.07
N MET A 66 8.23 -7.84 -10.90
CA MET A 66 7.47 -7.62 -9.67
C MET A 66 8.17 -8.25 -8.46
N ARG A 67 8.63 -9.51 -8.56
CA ARG A 67 9.37 -10.19 -7.50
C ARG A 67 10.67 -9.46 -7.17
N THR A 68 11.45 -9.10 -8.18
CA THR A 68 12.69 -8.34 -8.01
C THR A 68 12.45 -7.03 -7.25
N ILE A 69 11.38 -6.31 -7.57
CA ILE A 69 11.03 -5.04 -6.92
C ILE A 69 10.62 -5.27 -5.45
N VAL A 70 9.80 -6.29 -5.17
CA VAL A 70 9.37 -6.62 -3.82
C VAL A 70 10.55 -7.04 -2.94
N ASP A 71 11.46 -7.87 -3.48
CA ASP A 71 12.67 -8.30 -2.76
C ASP A 71 13.56 -7.09 -2.43
N ALA A 72 13.79 -6.21 -3.42
CA ALA A 72 14.57 -5.00 -3.20
C ALA A 72 13.92 -4.05 -2.18
N ALA A 73 12.59 -3.92 -2.19
CA ALA A 73 11.86 -3.13 -1.20
C ALA A 73 12.03 -3.70 0.22
N LYS A 74 11.94 -5.04 0.35
CA LYS A 74 12.17 -5.75 1.62
C LYS A 74 13.59 -5.53 2.14
N GLU A 75 14.60 -5.73 1.28
CA GLU A 75 16.02 -5.53 1.63
C GLU A 75 16.34 -4.08 1.99
N ALA A 76 15.71 -3.12 1.32
CA ALA A 76 15.88 -1.69 1.59
C ALA A 76 15.24 -1.25 2.91
N GLY A 77 14.32 -2.04 3.49
CA GLY A 77 13.59 -1.68 4.69
C GLY A 77 12.36 -0.79 4.42
N ILE A 78 11.77 -0.88 3.23
CA ILE A 78 10.50 -0.20 2.92
C ILE A 78 9.40 -0.73 3.86
N SER A 79 8.63 0.19 4.44
CA SER A 79 7.67 -0.13 5.50
C SER A 79 6.53 -1.04 5.01
N ALA A 80 5.98 -0.78 3.84
CA ALA A 80 4.93 -1.62 3.24
C ALA A 80 4.86 -1.46 1.71
N VAL A 81 4.22 -2.43 1.05
CA VAL A 81 3.85 -2.37 -0.37
C VAL A 81 2.36 -2.11 -0.50
N ILE A 82 1.96 -1.10 -1.29
CA ILE A 82 0.57 -0.84 -1.64
C ILE A 82 0.24 -1.64 -2.89
N ALA A 83 -0.63 -2.65 -2.76
CA ALA A 83 -0.96 -3.61 -3.81
C ALA A 83 -2.43 -3.56 -4.22
N ALA A 84 -2.70 -3.89 -5.49
CA ALA A 84 -4.03 -4.10 -6.04
C ALA A 84 -4.16 -5.49 -6.71
N ASP A 85 -3.06 -6.14 -7.03
CA ASP A 85 -3.04 -7.44 -7.67
C ASP A 85 -2.72 -8.57 -6.67
N VAL A 86 -3.42 -9.70 -6.79
CA VAL A 86 -3.26 -10.85 -5.89
C VAL A 86 -1.86 -11.47 -6.00
N ALA A 87 -1.22 -11.43 -7.18
CA ALA A 87 0.14 -11.95 -7.33
C ALA A 87 1.14 -11.15 -6.47
N VAL A 88 1.00 -9.82 -6.41
CA VAL A 88 1.81 -8.95 -5.53
C VAL A 88 1.55 -9.29 -4.07
N MET A 89 0.27 -9.38 -3.68
CA MET A 89 -0.12 -9.68 -2.29
C MET A 89 0.43 -11.02 -1.83
N ALA A 90 0.27 -12.07 -2.65
CA ALA A 90 0.73 -13.41 -2.33
C ALA A 90 2.25 -13.46 -2.16
N TYR A 91 2.99 -12.84 -3.07
CA TYR A 91 4.44 -12.82 -2.98
C TYR A 91 4.96 -11.99 -1.80
N CYS A 92 4.34 -10.83 -1.52
CA CYS A 92 4.67 -10.06 -0.33
C CYS A 92 4.47 -10.88 0.96
N CYS A 93 3.37 -11.65 1.06
CA CYS A 93 3.15 -12.54 2.20
C CYS A 93 4.22 -13.64 2.28
N GLU A 94 4.62 -14.24 1.14
CA GLU A 94 5.66 -15.27 1.08
C GLU A 94 6.99 -14.77 1.63
N VAL A 95 7.40 -13.56 1.25
CA VAL A 95 8.67 -12.97 1.72
C VAL A 95 8.55 -12.19 3.03
N GLY A 96 7.37 -12.09 3.61
CA GLY A 96 7.12 -11.36 4.86
C GLY A 96 7.20 -9.84 4.73
N GLN A 97 6.80 -9.27 3.58
CA GLN A 97 6.66 -7.84 3.37
C GLN A 97 5.25 -7.39 3.73
N GLU A 98 5.11 -6.34 4.56
CA GLU A 98 3.78 -5.79 4.91
C GLU A 98 3.06 -5.27 3.66
N VAL A 99 1.75 -5.58 3.58
CA VAL A 99 0.88 -5.17 2.46
C VAL A 99 -0.20 -4.22 2.95
N HIS A 100 -0.37 -3.12 2.23
CA HIS A 100 -1.53 -2.23 2.29
C HIS A 100 -2.34 -2.40 1.00
N LEU A 101 -3.66 -2.56 1.13
CA LEU A 101 -4.52 -2.72 -0.04
C LEU A 101 -4.87 -1.37 -0.66
N SER A 102 -4.71 -1.28 -1.96
CA SER A 102 -5.05 -0.07 -2.73
C SER A 102 -6.57 0.14 -2.80
N THR A 103 -7.00 1.41 -2.91
CA THR A 103 -8.39 1.80 -3.23
C THR A 103 -8.92 1.15 -4.49
N GLN A 104 -8.07 0.76 -5.42
CA GLN A 104 -8.46 0.12 -6.69
C GLN A 104 -9.18 -1.22 -6.49
N LEU A 105 -9.06 -1.85 -5.33
CA LEU A 105 -9.82 -3.04 -4.98
C LEU A 105 -11.29 -2.74 -4.61
N ASN A 106 -11.66 -1.46 -4.49
CA ASN A 106 -13.02 -1.00 -4.20
C ASN A 106 -13.66 -1.72 -3.01
N ILE A 107 -12.89 -1.94 -1.94
CA ILE A 107 -13.38 -2.63 -0.75
C ILE A 107 -14.40 -1.75 -0.04
N SER A 108 -15.67 -2.17 -0.10
CA SER A 108 -16.83 -1.38 0.34
C SER A 108 -17.68 -2.07 1.39
N ASN A 109 -17.31 -3.26 1.84
CA ASN A 109 -18.05 -4.04 2.83
C ASN A 109 -17.13 -4.96 3.64
N ALA A 110 -17.62 -5.45 4.76
CA ALA A 110 -16.85 -6.30 5.68
C ALA A 110 -16.49 -7.67 5.09
N GLU A 111 -17.31 -8.24 4.21
CA GLU A 111 -17.03 -9.55 3.61
C GLU A 111 -15.84 -9.48 2.63
N ALA A 112 -15.79 -8.43 1.81
CA ALA A 112 -14.64 -8.17 0.95
C ALA A 112 -13.37 -7.93 1.80
N LEU A 113 -13.49 -7.14 2.88
CA LEU A 113 -12.39 -6.90 3.80
C LEU A 113 -11.89 -8.19 4.44
N LYS A 114 -12.77 -9.08 4.93
CA LYS A 114 -12.39 -10.40 5.47
C LYS A 114 -11.62 -11.25 4.46
N PHE A 115 -12.06 -11.24 3.21
CA PHE A 115 -11.38 -11.99 2.16
C PHE A 115 -9.94 -11.52 2.01
N TYR A 116 -9.73 -10.20 1.94
CA TYR A 116 -8.42 -9.61 1.71
C TYR A 116 -7.54 -9.52 2.98
N ALA A 117 -8.11 -9.59 4.16
CA ALA A 117 -7.38 -9.55 5.43
C ALA A 117 -6.31 -10.66 5.56
N ARG A 118 -6.46 -11.75 4.81
CA ARG A 118 -5.45 -12.82 4.74
C ARG A 118 -4.11 -12.38 4.14
N PHE A 119 -4.12 -11.29 3.39
CA PHE A 119 -2.94 -10.78 2.67
C PHE A 119 -2.41 -9.46 3.22
N ALA A 120 -3.22 -8.71 3.96
CA ALA A 120 -2.88 -7.32 4.27
C ALA A 120 -3.24 -6.91 5.70
N ASP A 121 -2.41 -6.05 6.25
CA ASP A 121 -2.58 -5.48 7.59
C ASP A 121 -3.31 -4.14 7.57
N VAL A 122 -3.36 -3.48 6.40
CA VAL A 122 -4.07 -2.22 6.17
C VAL A 122 -4.91 -2.32 4.91
N VAL A 123 -6.15 -1.85 5.00
CA VAL A 123 -7.10 -1.83 3.90
C VAL A 123 -7.52 -0.40 3.63
N VAL A 124 -7.20 0.12 2.43
CA VAL A 124 -7.73 1.40 1.98
C VAL A 124 -9.13 1.18 1.43
N LEU A 125 -10.13 1.76 2.09
CA LEU A 125 -11.53 1.56 1.72
C LEU A 125 -11.91 2.33 0.44
N ALA A 126 -12.99 1.88 -0.22
CA ALA A 126 -13.57 2.58 -1.35
C ALA A 126 -13.97 4.01 -0.96
N ARG A 127 -13.78 4.96 -1.89
CA ARG A 127 -14.00 6.39 -1.65
C ARG A 127 -15.47 6.78 -1.52
N GLU A 128 -16.35 5.97 -2.09
CA GLU A 128 -17.79 6.20 -2.16
C GLU A 128 -18.50 5.94 -0.82
N LEU A 129 -17.79 5.37 0.15
CA LEU A 129 -18.36 5.05 1.46
C LEU A 129 -18.65 6.31 2.28
N ASN A 130 -19.85 6.37 2.84
CA ASN A 130 -20.16 7.33 3.88
C ASN A 130 -19.69 6.84 5.26
N LEU A 131 -19.62 7.75 6.24
CA LEU A 131 -19.11 7.43 7.57
C LEU A 131 -19.90 6.35 8.32
N LYS A 132 -21.21 6.18 8.02
CA LYS A 132 -22.01 5.10 8.63
C LYS A 132 -21.57 3.73 8.10
N GLN A 133 -21.31 3.61 6.81
CA GLN A 133 -20.81 2.38 6.18
C GLN A 133 -19.40 2.04 6.68
N VAL A 134 -18.52 3.04 6.78
CA VAL A 134 -17.19 2.86 7.37
C VAL A 134 -17.27 2.37 8.81
N ARG A 135 -18.18 2.93 9.60
CA ARG A 135 -18.42 2.52 11.00
C ARG A 135 -18.84 1.05 11.09
N VAL A 136 -19.74 0.59 10.21
CA VAL A 136 -20.14 -0.83 10.16
C VAL A 136 -18.94 -1.74 9.90
N ILE A 137 -18.09 -1.38 8.95
CA ILE A 137 -16.87 -2.16 8.65
C ILE A 137 -15.94 -2.19 9.87
N TYR A 138 -15.69 -1.04 10.48
CA TYR A 138 -14.84 -0.93 11.67
C TYR A 138 -15.37 -1.76 12.84
N ASP A 139 -16.66 -1.64 13.16
CA ASP A 139 -17.28 -2.39 14.25
C ASP A 139 -17.25 -3.89 13.98
N THR A 140 -17.37 -4.32 12.71
CA THR A 140 -17.23 -5.73 12.32
C THR A 140 -15.81 -6.24 12.54
N ILE A 141 -14.78 -5.46 12.19
CA ILE A 141 -13.37 -5.82 12.47
C ILE A 141 -13.17 -6.07 13.96
N GLN A 142 -13.70 -5.18 14.82
CA GLN A 142 -13.59 -5.30 16.27
C GLN A 142 -14.35 -6.52 16.80
N LYS A 143 -15.61 -6.68 16.38
CA LYS A 143 -16.50 -7.75 16.86
C LYS A 143 -16.02 -9.14 16.45
N GLU A 144 -15.59 -9.30 15.21
CA GLU A 144 -15.18 -10.59 14.65
C GLU A 144 -13.67 -10.84 14.77
N GLN A 145 -12.93 -9.89 15.37
CA GLN A 145 -11.47 -9.98 15.56
C GLN A 145 -10.73 -10.30 14.26
N ILE A 146 -11.07 -9.54 13.18
CA ILE A 146 -10.47 -9.74 11.87
C ILE A 146 -9.02 -9.27 11.90
N LYS A 147 -8.09 -10.20 11.70
CA LYS A 147 -6.63 -9.96 11.78
C LYS A 147 -5.98 -10.09 10.42
N GLY A 148 -4.94 -9.28 10.22
CA GLY A 148 -4.02 -9.41 9.09
C GLY A 148 -2.90 -10.42 9.34
N PRO A 149 -1.96 -10.56 8.38
CA PRO A 149 -0.84 -11.50 8.46
C PRO A 149 0.06 -11.31 9.69
N ASN A 150 0.18 -10.09 10.22
CA ASN A 150 0.97 -9.80 11.42
C ASN A 150 0.28 -10.22 12.75
N GLY A 151 -0.92 -10.82 12.69
CA GLY A 151 -1.70 -11.26 13.84
C GLY A 151 -2.43 -10.17 14.61
N LYS A 152 -2.34 -8.91 14.19
CA LYS A 152 -3.05 -7.77 14.76
C LYS A 152 -4.34 -7.50 13.98
N LEU A 153 -5.29 -6.77 14.59
CA LEU A 153 -6.50 -6.34 13.90
C LEU A 153 -6.16 -5.53 12.64
N VAL A 154 -6.85 -5.83 11.54
CA VAL A 154 -6.72 -5.05 10.31
C VAL A 154 -7.06 -3.60 10.58
N ARG A 155 -6.23 -2.72 10.09
CA ARG A 155 -6.43 -1.26 10.11
C ARG A 155 -7.12 -0.82 8.83
N ILE A 156 -7.96 0.19 8.95
CA ILE A 156 -8.58 0.84 7.79
C ILE A 156 -7.94 2.20 7.53
N GLU A 157 -7.78 2.51 6.27
CA GLU A 157 -7.31 3.80 5.78
C GLU A 157 -8.37 4.39 4.85
N MET A 158 -8.52 5.71 4.86
CA MET A 158 -9.49 6.42 4.03
C MET A 158 -8.84 7.66 3.43
N PHE A 159 -9.20 7.96 2.19
CA PHE A 159 -8.87 9.25 1.59
C PHE A 159 -9.79 10.33 2.18
N PHE A 160 -9.19 11.30 2.84
CA PHE A 160 -9.91 12.46 3.38
C PHE A 160 -9.85 13.67 2.42
N LEU A 161 -8.69 13.91 1.82
CA LEU A 161 -8.47 15.00 0.86
C LEU A 161 -7.61 14.48 -0.29
N GLY A 162 -7.96 14.80 -1.52
CA GLY A 162 -7.17 14.41 -2.71
C GLY A 162 -7.86 14.80 -4.01
N ALA A 163 -7.10 14.69 -5.11
CA ALA A 163 -7.64 14.88 -6.45
C ALA A 163 -8.68 13.80 -6.76
N LEU A 164 -9.69 14.15 -7.57
CA LEU A 164 -10.62 13.18 -8.12
C LEU A 164 -9.83 12.08 -8.86
N CYS A 165 -10.03 10.83 -8.46
CA CYS A 165 -9.59 9.70 -9.24
C CYS A 165 -10.69 9.41 -10.27
N MET A 166 -10.37 9.62 -11.51
CA MET A 166 -11.18 9.10 -12.60
C MET A 166 -10.69 7.68 -12.83
N ALA A 167 -11.47 6.72 -12.32
CA ALA A 167 -11.28 5.30 -12.61
C ALA A 167 -11.88 4.98 -13.97
#